data_0076c14ad7a73d53cdc231acf21c6e69
#
_entry.id   0076c14ad7a73d53cdc231acf21c6e69
#
_cell.length_a   1.000
_cell.length_b   1.000
_cell.length_c   1.000
_cell.angle_alpha   90.00
_cell.angle_beta   90.00
_cell.angle_gamma   90.00
#
_symmetry.space_group_name_H-M   'P 1'
#
loop_
_entity.id
_entity.type
_entity.pdbx_description
1 polymer ?
#
loop_
_entity_poly.entity_id
_entity_poly.type
_entity_poly.pdbx_seq_one_letter_code
_entity_poly.pdbx_strand_id
1 'polypeptide(L)'
;MEYGLIGEHLPHSFSKEIHEQLADYTYELHEVAKEDLDRFMREKAFKAINVTIPYKQDVIPYLDAISESAREIGAVNTIVNRDGRLFGDNTDQIGMTQLIQKIGLDLAGKTVLILGTGGTSRTAQYVAKKLGAAAIHTVSRSGKGGSLTYENAAEQCPEAQIILNTTPAGMFPNPDGQAIDLAPFPKLEGVMDVVYNPLRTQLVQQAHSLGLPAEGGLYMLVGQAVAAVEVFLDKKLPADALDRVFASVLKEKENIVLTGMPGAGKSTVGALLADALGRKLIETDLVIQEKTGLHPSEIISGQGEPAFRDIEAQVIGDAAMKNGAVISTGGGAILREENIRHLRANGKIYFIDRNLNDILPTDDRPLSADRAALEKRYNERYDIYCGTADLIVPVEGGADRVAEIIRKDFLS
;
A
#
# COMPACT_ATOMS: atom_id res chain seq x y z
N MET A 1 -12.24 -22.92 14.43
CA MET A 1 -11.93 -22.30 13.12
C MET A 1 -11.70 -23.41 12.09
N GLU A 2 -12.38 -23.37 10.93
CA GLU A 2 -12.09 -24.35 9.86
C GLU A 2 -11.00 -23.86 8.93
N TYR A 3 -11.10 -22.60 8.49
CA TYR A 3 -10.14 -21.93 7.63
C TYR A 3 -9.78 -20.57 8.22
N GLY A 4 -8.53 -20.17 8.14
CA GLY A 4 -8.12 -18.87 8.67
C GLY A 4 -6.64 -18.58 8.60
N LEU A 5 -6.27 -17.42 9.15
CA LEU A 5 -4.90 -16.95 9.32
C LEU A 5 -4.54 -16.94 10.81
N ILE A 6 -3.39 -17.51 11.14
CA ILE A 6 -2.80 -17.37 12.49
C ILE A 6 -1.57 -16.48 12.47
N GLY A 7 -1.44 -15.65 13.49
CA GLY A 7 -0.30 -14.77 13.77
C GLY A 7 -0.40 -14.24 15.18
N GLU A 8 0.59 -13.50 15.64
CA GLU A 8 0.56 -12.90 16.98
C GLU A 8 -0.35 -11.66 17.02
N HIS A 9 -0.31 -10.82 15.96
CA HIS A 9 -1.13 -9.62 15.79
C HIS A 9 -1.58 -9.49 14.34
N LEU A 10 -2.89 -9.32 14.12
CA LEU A 10 -3.51 -9.31 12.79
C LEU A 10 -4.41 -8.08 12.47
N PRO A 11 -4.17 -6.88 13.03
CA PRO A 11 -5.14 -5.78 13.03
C PRO A 11 -5.46 -5.19 11.64
N HIS A 12 -4.65 -5.47 10.61
CA HIS A 12 -4.76 -4.83 9.30
C HIS A 12 -4.63 -5.82 8.13
N SER A 13 -5.00 -7.09 8.36
CA SER A 13 -4.88 -8.13 7.33
C SER A 13 -6.03 -8.08 6.33
N PHE A 14 -5.72 -8.02 5.03
CA PHE A 14 -6.69 -8.14 3.93
C PHE A 14 -6.98 -9.62 3.57
N SER A 15 -6.37 -10.58 4.27
CA SER A 15 -6.49 -12.00 3.92
C SER A 15 -7.92 -12.51 3.96
N LYS A 16 -8.73 -12.07 4.95
CA LYS A 16 -10.14 -12.49 5.06
C LYS A 16 -10.93 -12.13 3.80
N GLU A 17 -10.88 -10.88 3.40
CA GLU A 17 -11.59 -10.34 2.24
C GLU A 17 -11.16 -11.02 0.94
N ILE A 18 -9.86 -11.32 0.82
CA ILE A 18 -9.29 -12.00 -0.35
C ILE A 18 -9.78 -13.45 -0.41
N HIS A 19 -9.68 -14.20 0.69
CA HIS A 19 -10.08 -15.61 0.74
C HIS A 19 -11.58 -15.79 0.52
N GLU A 20 -12.42 -14.94 1.10
CA GLU A 20 -13.88 -14.99 0.94
C GLU A 20 -14.35 -14.58 -0.48
N GLN A 21 -13.49 -13.89 -1.27
CA GLN A 21 -13.74 -13.69 -2.71
C GLN A 21 -13.26 -14.85 -3.59
N LEU A 22 -12.35 -15.69 -3.09
CA LEU A 22 -11.78 -16.82 -3.83
C LEU A 22 -12.54 -18.13 -3.64
N ALA A 23 -13.18 -18.31 -2.48
CA ALA A 23 -13.86 -19.55 -2.14
C ALA A 23 -15.04 -19.33 -1.20
N ASP A 24 -16.01 -20.27 -1.25
CA ASP A 24 -17.22 -20.24 -0.42
C ASP A 24 -16.95 -20.93 0.93
N TYR A 25 -16.18 -20.24 1.79
CA TYR A 25 -15.98 -20.59 3.20
C TYR A 25 -15.76 -19.35 4.04
N THR A 26 -16.03 -19.46 5.34
CA THR A 26 -15.66 -18.39 6.30
C THR A 26 -14.17 -18.46 6.60
N TYR A 27 -13.48 -17.34 6.42
CA TYR A 27 -12.06 -17.21 6.75
C TYR A 27 -11.86 -16.34 8.00
N GLU A 28 -11.25 -16.92 9.03
CA GLU A 28 -11.08 -16.27 10.32
C GLU A 28 -9.67 -15.72 10.50
N LEU A 29 -9.56 -14.52 11.10
CA LEU A 29 -8.29 -13.99 11.58
C LEU A 29 -8.18 -14.37 13.06
N HIS A 30 -7.22 -15.23 13.38
CA HIS A 30 -7.08 -15.81 14.72
C HIS A 30 -5.73 -15.46 15.31
N GLU A 31 -5.71 -14.50 16.25
CA GLU A 31 -4.50 -14.14 16.99
C GLU A 31 -4.20 -15.25 17.99
N VAL A 32 -2.97 -15.79 17.93
CA VAL A 32 -2.46 -16.84 18.81
C VAL A 32 -1.28 -16.26 19.56
N ALA A 33 -1.35 -16.20 20.87
CA ALA A 33 -0.20 -15.82 21.69
C ALA A 33 0.91 -16.88 21.60
N LYS A 34 2.15 -16.46 21.77
CA LYS A 34 3.31 -17.35 21.59
C LYS A 34 3.25 -18.59 22.48
N GLU A 35 2.80 -18.44 23.71
CA GLU A 35 2.60 -19.52 24.69
C GLU A 35 1.47 -20.49 24.31
N ASP A 36 0.53 -20.08 23.50
CA ASP A 36 -0.61 -20.89 23.06
C ASP A 36 -0.37 -21.65 21.75
N LEU A 37 0.71 -21.34 21.02
CA LEU A 37 0.99 -21.95 19.71
C LEU A 37 1.12 -23.47 19.80
N ASP A 38 1.82 -24.01 20.80
CA ASP A 38 1.98 -25.46 20.96
C ASP A 38 0.62 -26.16 21.15
N ARG A 39 -0.25 -25.60 22.00
CA ARG A 39 -1.60 -26.14 22.22
C ARG A 39 -2.41 -26.10 20.92
N PHE A 40 -2.46 -24.94 20.26
CA PHE A 40 -3.20 -24.74 19.01
C PHE A 40 -2.78 -25.74 17.93
N MET A 41 -1.48 -25.91 17.72
CA MET A 41 -0.96 -26.81 16.69
C MET A 41 -1.18 -28.29 17.01
N ARG A 42 -1.18 -28.70 18.30
CA ARG A 42 -1.45 -30.09 18.72
C ARG A 42 -2.94 -30.45 18.67
N GLU A 43 -3.82 -29.50 18.97
CA GLU A 43 -5.28 -29.70 18.88
C GLU A 43 -5.73 -29.96 17.45
N LYS A 44 -5.03 -29.41 16.44
CA LYS A 44 -5.34 -29.59 15.00
C LYS A 44 -6.80 -29.31 14.64
N ALA A 45 -7.45 -28.39 15.38
CA ALA A 45 -8.89 -28.10 15.24
C ALA A 45 -9.17 -27.15 14.06
N PHE A 46 -8.57 -27.45 12.89
CA PHE A 46 -8.75 -26.69 11.65
C PHE A 46 -8.65 -27.64 10.44
N LYS A 47 -9.24 -27.24 9.32
CA LYS A 47 -9.09 -27.91 8.02
C LYS A 47 -7.85 -27.41 7.28
N ALA A 48 -7.70 -26.10 7.20
CA ALA A 48 -6.50 -25.47 6.63
C ALA A 48 -6.33 -24.04 7.14
N ILE A 49 -5.06 -23.63 7.27
CA ILE A 49 -4.71 -22.31 7.77
C ILE A 49 -3.53 -21.70 7.00
N ASN A 50 -3.54 -20.38 6.92
CA ASN A 50 -2.32 -19.62 6.65
C ASN A 50 -1.61 -19.25 7.95
N VAL A 51 -0.31 -19.06 7.87
CA VAL A 51 0.55 -18.69 8.98
C VAL A 51 1.34 -17.43 8.61
N THR A 52 1.29 -16.42 9.49
CA THR A 52 2.10 -15.21 9.31
C THR A 52 3.08 -15.00 10.47
N ILE A 53 3.69 -13.85 10.50
CA ILE A 53 4.68 -13.45 11.52
C ILE A 53 4.07 -13.60 12.94
N PRO A 54 4.84 -14.17 13.90
CA PRO A 54 6.23 -14.63 13.77
C PRO A 54 6.37 -16.12 13.45
N TYR A 55 5.29 -16.88 13.25
CA TYR A 55 5.18 -18.33 13.40
C TYR A 55 5.60 -19.17 12.18
N LYS A 56 5.98 -18.56 11.06
CA LYS A 56 6.29 -19.29 9.80
C LYS A 56 7.39 -20.36 9.93
N GLN A 57 8.26 -20.24 10.93
CA GLN A 57 9.30 -21.24 11.24
C GLN A 57 8.87 -22.12 12.42
N ASP A 58 8.20 -21.53 13.40
CA ASP A 58 7.84 -22.20 14.65
C ASP A 58 6.81 -23.33 14.46
N VAL A 59 6.03 -23.27 13.37
CA VAL A 59 5.05 -24.32 13.04
C VAL A 59 5.66 -25.57 12.42
N ILE A 60 6.87 -25.50 11.85
CA ILE A 60 7.51 -26.62 11.12
C ILE A 60 7.62 -27.91 11.97
N PRO A 61 7.99 -27.86 13.28
CA PRO A 61 8.10 -29.07 14.10
C PRO A 61 6.80 -29.85 14.32
N TYR A 62 5.63 -29.22 14.05
CA TYR A 62 4.30 -29.85 14.21
C TYR A 62 3.81 -30.53 12.92
N LEU A 63 4.53 -30.38 11.81
CA LEU A 63 4.08 -30.85 10.49
C LEU A 63 4.59 -32.26 10.20
N ASP A 64 3.71 -33.10 9.66
CA ASP A 64 4.03 -34.46 9.23
C ASP A 64 4.85 -34.47 7.94
N ALA A 65 4.63 -33.48 7.05
CA ALA A 65 5.40 -33.27 5.83
C ALA A 65 5.33 -31.81 5.36
N ILE A 66 6.35 -31.38 4.63
CA ILE A 66 6.42 -30.05 4.00
C ILE A 66 6.85 -30.19 2.55
N SER A 67 6.40 -29.24 1.69
CA SER A 67 6.81 -29.16 0.29
C SER A 67 8.34 -28.95 0.16
N GLU A 68 8.88 -29.24 -1.01
CA GLU A 68 10.29 -29.00 -1.32
C GLU A 68 10.64 -27.53 -1.19
N SER A 69 9.79 -26.64 -1.76
CA SER A 69 9.97 -25.18 -1.64
C SER A 69 9.97 -24.70 -0.19
N ALA A 70 9.02 -25.16 0.63
CA ALA A 70 8.97 -24.80 2.05
C ALA A 70 10.20 -25.30 2.83
N ARG A 71 10.75 -26.46 2.45
CA ARG A 71 11.97 -27.01 3.04
C ARG A 71 13.20 -26.17 2.68
N GLU A 72 13.35 -25.81 1.42
CA GLU A 72 14.47 -24.98 0.97
C GLU A 72 14.41 -23.56 1.54
N ILE A 73 13.22 -22.98 1.65
CA ILE A 73 13.00 -21.64 2.24
C ILE A 73 13.19 -21.69 3.75
N GLY A 74 12.86 -22.82 4.39
CA GLY A 74 12.86 -22.97 5.83
C GLY A 74 11.74 -22.18 6.52
N ALA A 75 10.60 -22.01 5.85
CA ALA A 75 9.41 -21.33 6.39
C ALA A 75 8.13 -21.87 5.71
N VAL A 76 7.06 -21.96 6.48
CA VAL A 76 5.73 -22.40 6.06
C VAL A 76 4.73 -21.28 6.29
N ASN A 77 3.92 -20.95 5.29
CA ASN A 77 2.82 -19.98 5.43
C ASN A 77 1.43 -20.60 5.15
N THR A 78 1.38 -21.88 4.78
CA THR A 78 0.15 -22.59 4.41
C THR A 78 0.19 -23.99 4.99
N ILE A 79 -0.85 -24.41 5.74
CA ILE A 79 -0.93 -25.71 6.37
C ILE A 79 -2.30 -26.30 6.08
N VAL A 80 -2.34 -27.57 5.64
CA VAL A 80 -3.57 -28.33 5.45
C VAL A 80 -3.59 -29.54 6.38
N ASN A 81 -4.72 -29.76 7.04
CA ASN A 81 -4.96 -30.93 7.87
C ASN A 81 -5.75 -31.97 7.04
N ARG A 82 -5.11 -33.07 6.72
CA ARG A 82 -5.73 -34.21 6.03
C ARG A 82 -5.80 -35.37 7.02
N ASP A 83 -6.98 -35.59 7.58
CA ASP A 83 -7.25 -36.67 8.53
C ASP A 83 -6.28 -36.72 9.73
N GLY A 84 -6.00 -35.56 10.33
CA GLY A 84 -5.11 -35.41 11.48
C GLY A 84 -3.62 -35.32 11.13
N ARG A 85 -3.24 -35.42 9.84
CA ARG A 85 -1.87 -35.20 9.36
C ARG A 85 -1.74 -33.78 8.78
N LEU A 86 -0.71 -33.08 9.21
CA LEU A 86 -0.45 -31.69 8.82
C LEU A 86 0.58 -31.62 7.69
N PHE A 87 0.19 -30.98 6.58
CA PHE A 87 1.05 -30.76 5.40
C PHE A 87 1.30 -29.25 5.26
N GLY A 88 2.57 -28.87 5.21
CA GLY A 88 2.98 -27.48 5.10
C GLY A 88 3.50 -27.12 3.70
N ASP A 89 3.19 -25.90 3.27
CA ASP A 89 3.70 -25.30 2.03
C ASP A 89 4.11 -23.84 2.24
N ASN A 90 4.79 -23.27 1.23
CA ASN A 90 5.12 -21.85 1.18
C ASN A 90 4.56 -21.23 -0.09
N THR A 91 3.35 -20.68 -0.02
CA THR A 91 2.68 -20.01 -1.15
C THR A 91 3.18 -18.59 -1.38
N ASP A 92 3.91 -17.98 -0.43
CA ASP A 92 4.50 -16.65 -0.61
C ASP A 92 5.46 -16.63 -1.81
N GLN A 93 6.19 -17.72 -2.08
CA GLN A 93 7.09 -17.78 -3.22
C GLN A 93 6.36 -17.71 -4.57
N ILE A 94 5.13 -18.23 -4.62
CA ILE A 94 4.27 -18.15 -5.82
C ILE A 94 3.82 -16.71 -6.02
N GLY A 95 3.25 -16.08 -4.98
CA GLY A 95 2.80 -14.69 -5.04
C GLY A 95 3.94 -13.71 -5.35
N MET A 96 5.13 -13.92 -4.77
CA MET A 96 6.31 -13.09 -5.06
C MET A 96 6.78 -13.25 -6.51
N THR A 97 6.82 -14.47 -7.03
CA THR A 97 7.15 -14.71 -8.44
C THR A 97 6.17 -14.01 -9.38
N GLN A 98 4.86 -14.10 -9.08
CA GLN A 98 3.82 -13.43 -9.85
C GLN A 98 3.94 -11.90 -9.80
N LEU A 99 4.27 -11.32 -8.64
CA LEU A 99 4.50 -9.88 -8.51
C LEU A 99 5.72 -9.43 -9.33
N ILE A 100 6.84 -10.15 -9.26
CA ILE A 100 8.04 -9.87 -10.07
C ILE A 100 7.70 -9.88 -11.57
N GLN A 101 6.92 -10.86 -12.02
CA GLN A 101 6.44 -10.96 -13.41
C GLN A 101 5.48 -9.81 -13.78
N LYS A 102 4.59 -9.42 -12.86
CA LYS A 102 3.63 -8.30 -13.05
C LYS A 102 4.35 -6.98 -13.25
N ILE A 103 5.44 -6.74 -12.49
CA ILE A 103 6.29 -5.54 -12.63
C ILE A 103 7.08 -5.59 -13.95
N GLY A 104 7.29 -6.78 -14.52
CA GLY A 104 8.12 -6.99 -15.70
C GLY A 104 9.62 -7.06 -15.39
N LEU A 105 10.00 -7.44 -14.16
CA LEU A 105 11.40 -7.58 -13.77
C LEU A 105 11.96 -8.92 -14.23
N ASP A 106 13.08 -8.87 -14.96
CA ASP A 106 13.90 -10.04 -15.28
C ASP A 106 15.09 -10.11 -14.32
N LEU A 107 15.17 -11.18 -13.53
CA LEU A 107 16.22 -11.39 -12.55
C LEU A 107 17.37 -12.23 -13.11
N ALA A 108 17.22 -12.84 -14.30
CA ALA A 108 18.23 -13.71 -14.88
C ALA A 108 19.54 -12.95 -15.14
N GLY A 109 20.63 -13.43 -14.56
CA GLY A 109 21.94 -12.81 -14.70
C GLY A 109 22.14 -11.48 -13.96
N LYS A 110 21.17 -11.04 -13.15
CA LYS A 110 21.19 -9.75 -12.44
C LYS A 110 21.74 -9.86 -11.02
N THR A 111 22.25 -8.74 -10.53
CA THR A 111 22.56 -8.56 -9.10
C THR A 111 21.33 -8.06 -8.37
N VAL A 112 20.86 -8.83 -7.39
CA VAL A 112 19.66 -8.58 -6.60
C VAL A 112 20.04 -8.20 -5.17
N LEU A 113 19.52 -7.07 -4.70
CA LEU A 113 19.67 -6.60 -3.34
C LEU A 113 18.37 -6.83 -2.58
N ILE A 114 18.39 -7.63 -1.52
CA ILE A 114 17.23 -7.97 -0.71
C ILE A 114 17.32 -7.25 0.63
N LEU A 115 16.37 -6.35 0.89
CA LEU A 115 16.31 -5.59 2.13
C LEU A 115 15.61 -6.43 3.21
N GLY A 116 16.30 -6.69 4.30
CA GLY A 116 15.84 -7.50 5.42
C GLY A 116 16.44 -8.91 5.45
N THR A 117 16.29 -9.57 6.61
CA THR A 117 16.82 -10.93 6.90
C THR A 117 15.78 -11.84 7.57
N GLY A 118 14.52 -11.48 7.55
CA GLY A 118 13.40 -12.25 8.13
C GLY A 118 12.91 -13.40 7.25
N GLY A 119 11.78 -13.99 7.62
CA GLY A 119 11.16 -15.11 6.89
C GLY A 119 10.88 -14.77 5.41
N THR A 120 10.32 -13.60 5.12
CA THR A 120 10.04 -13.14 3.75
C THR A 120 11.32 -12.92 2.94
N SER A 121 12.43 -12.50 3.58
CA SER A 121 13.74 -12.39 2.93
C SER A 121 14.26 -13.75 2.45
N ARG A 122 14.02 -14.83 3.19
CA ARG A 122 14.38 -16.19 2.76
C ARG A 122 13.58 -16.60 1.52
N THR A 123 12.30 -16.27 1.49
CA THR A 123 11.45 -16.47 0.31
C THR A 123 12.01 -15.70 -0.89
N ALA A 124 12.39 -14.43 -0.70
CA ALA A 124 12.97 -13.60 -1.75
C ALA A 124 14.30 -14.16 -2.29
N GLN A 125 15.18 -14.66 -1.41
CA GLN A 125 16.41 -15.31 -1.81
C GLN A 125 16.16 -16.58 -2.63
N TYR A 126 15.21 -17.42 -2.20
CA TYR A 126 14.79 -18.60 -2.94
C TYR A 126 14.25 -18.23 -4.33
N VAL A 127 13.35 -17.27 -4.41
CA VAL A 127 12.73 -16.81 -5.67
C VAL A 127 13.79 -16.21 -6.60
N ALA A 128 14.66 -15.33 -6.08
CA ALA A 128 15.72 -14.71 -6.87
C ALA A 128 16.69 -15.77 -7.44
N LYS A 129 17.08 -16.76 -6.64
CA LYS A 129 17.90 -17.88 -7.10
C LYS A 129 17.19 -18.69 -8.18
N LYS A 130 15.90 -19.02 -7.97
CA LYS A 130 15.07 -19.78 -8.91
C LYS A 130 14.87 -19.06 -10.25
N LEU A 131 14.80 -17.72 -10.22
CA LEU A 131 14.70 -16.87 -11.41
C LEU A 131 16.06 -16.54 -12.03
N GLY A 132 17.16 -17.16 -11.56
CA GLY A 132 18.46 -17.10 -12.21
C GLY A 132 19.29 -15.87 -11.89
N ALA A 133 19.08 -15.21 -10.74
CA ALA A 133 19.94 -14.11 -10.29
C ALA A 133 21.40 -14.55 -10.22
N ALA A 134 22.32 -13.72 -10.77
CA ALA A 134 23.76 -14.00 -10.78
C ALA A 134 24.39 -13.77 -9.40
N ALA A 135 23.92 -12.76 -8.67
CA ALA A 135 24.36 -12.45 -7.32
C ALA A 135 23.17 -12.00 -6.47
N ILE A 136 23.16 -12.40 -5.19
CA ILE A 136 22.12 -12.04 -4.23
C ILE A 136 22.82 -11.53 -2.98
N HIS A 137 22.53 -10.28 -2.62
CA HIS A 137 23.01 -9.66 -1.38
C HIS A 137 21.84 -9.33 -0.48
N THR A 138 22.00 -9.56 0.81
CA THR A 138 21.00 -9.15 1.82
C THR A 138 21.49 -7.92 2.56
N VAL A 139 20.55 -7.07 2.97
CA VAL A 139 20.82 -5.87 3.78
C VAL A 139 20.12 -5.99 5.11
N SER A 140 20.82 -5.69 6.19
CA SER A 140 20.25 -5.66 7.54
C SER A 140 20.81 -4.51 8.38
N ARG A 141 20.11 -4.14 9.44
CA ARG A 141 20.55 -3.08 10.36
C ARG A 141 21.88 -3.40 11.08
N SER A 142 22.20 -4.67 11.24
CA SER A 142 23.39 -5.09 12.00
C SER A 142 24.54 -5.60 11.14
N GLY A 143 24.33 -5.83 9.83
CA GLY A 143 25.32 -6.46 8.95
C GLY A 143 25.72 -7.89 9.31
N LYS A 144 25.01 -8.54 10.28
CA LYS A 144 25.34 -9.89 10.72
C LYS A 144 25.03 -10.95 9.67
N GLY A 145 25.72 -12.08 9.73
CA GLY A 145 25.49 -13.23 8.85
C GLY A 145 25.89 -12.99 7.39
N GLY A 146 26.82 -12.07 7.12
CA GLY A 146 27.26 -11.72 5.77
C GLY A 146 26.39 -10.72 5.04
N SER A 147 25.38 -10.14 5.71
CA SER A 147 24.56 -9.06 5.16
C SER A 147 25.32 -7.75 5.10
N LEU A 148 25.01 -6.92 4.10
CA LEU A 148 25.41 -5.51 4.07
C LEU A 148 24.63 -4.72 5.12
N THR A 149 25.10 -3.52 5.48
CA THR A 149 24.30 -2.58 6.24
C THR A 149 23.62 -1.59 5.31
N TYR A 150 22.57 -0.88 5.77
CA TYR A 150 21.90 0.12 4.96
C TYR A 150 22.81 1.29 4.59
N GLU A 151 23.78 1.61 5.46
CA GLU A 151 24.74 2.70 5.25
C GLU A 151 25.76 2.38 4.17
N ASN A 152 26.16 1.10 4.04
CA ASN A 152 27.21 0.71 3.11
C ASN A 152 26.72 -0.05 1.86
N ALA A 153 25.42 -0.34 1.76
CA ALA A 153 24.87 -1.15 0.68
C ALA A 153 25.14 -0.55 -0.70
N ALA A 154 24.98 0.75 -0.86
CA ALA A 154 25.23 1.43 -2.14
C ALA A 154 26.72 1.47 -2.52
N GLU A 155 27.62 1.58 -1.53
CA GLU A 155 29.07 1.56 -1.76
C GLU A 155 29.57 0.16 -2.11
N GLN A 156 29.06 -0.86 -1.40
CA GLN A 156 29.53 -2.25 -1.57
C GLN A 156 28.81 -3.02 -2.68
N CYS A 157 27.64 -2.55 -3.12
CA CYS A 157 26.88 -3.16 -4.19
C CYS A 157 26.30 -2.11 -5.17
N PRO A 158 27.15 -1.24 -5.77
CA PRO A 158 26.70 -0.19 -6.69
C PRO A 158 26.15 -0.75 -8.01
N GLU A 159 26.42 -2.02 -8.30
CA GLU A 159 25.93 -2.75 -9.47
C GLU A 159 24.55 -3.38 -9.25
N ALA A 160 23.92 -3.20 -8.11
CA ALA A 160 22.56 -3.72 -7.85
C ALA A 160 21.58 -3.24 -8.93
N GLN A 161 20.93 -4.19 -9.58
CA GLN A 161 19.98 -3.94 -10.67
C GLN A 161 18.55 -4.10 -10.21
N ILE A 162 18.29 -4.94 -9.20
CA ILE A 162 16.97 -5.18 -8.66
C ILE A 162 17.03 -5.02 -7.14
N ILE A 163 16.08 -4.29 -6.58
CA ILE A 163 15.89 -4.20 -5.12
C ILE A 163 14.57 -4.86 -4.75
N LEU A 164 14.62 -5.83 -3.82
CA LEU A 164 13.45 -6.48 -3.24
C LEU A 164 13.34 -6.09 -1.76
N ASN A 165 12.37 -5.23 -1.42
CA ASN A 165 12.12 -4.90 -0.02
C ASN A 165 11.27 -5.98 0.64
N THR A 166 11.80 -6.60 1.69
CA THR A 166 11.11 -7.60 2.52
C THR A 166 10.97 -7.15 3.98
N THR A 167 11.17 -5.85 4.23
CA THR A 167 11.03 -5.22 5.55
C THR A 167 9.67 -4.55 5.70
N PRO A 168 9.25 -4.24 6.94
CA PRO A 168 8.03 -3.46 7.18
C PRO A 168 8.25 -1.94 7.03
N ALA A 169 9.38 -1.46 6.50
CA ALA A 169 9.64 -0.03 6.35
C ALA A 169 8.60 0.61 5.41
N GLY A 170 8.00 1.70 5.84
CA GLY A 170 6.93 2.37 5.10
C GLY A 170 5.53 1.77 5.26
N MET A 171 5.39 0.67 6.03
CA MET A 171 4.09 0.09 6.35
C MET A 171 3.32 0.97 7.35
N PHE A 172 2.01 1.14 7.18
CA PHE A 172 1.16 1.79 8.16
C PHE A 172 1.27 1.11 9.53
N PRO A 173 1.30 1.85 10.65
CA PRO A 173 1.04 3.31 10.76
C PRO A 173 2.28 4.21 10.57
N ASN A 174 3.42 3.72 10.09
CA ASN A 174 4.65 4.49 9.93
C ASN A 174 5.02 4.66 8.44
N PRO A 175 4.22 5.42 7.63
CA PRO A 175 4.41 5.53 6.18
C PRO A 175 5.70 6.26 5.79
N ASP A 176 6.28 7.05 6.70
CA ASP A 176 7.51 7.82 6.46
C ASP A 176 8.78 6.99 6.52
N GLY A 177 8.67 5.72 6.93
CA GLY A 177 9.80 4.80 6.91
C GLY A 177 10.19 4.43 5.48
N GLN A 178 11.42 4.75 5.08
CA GLN A 178 12.00 4.25 3.83
C GLN A 178 13.19 3.35 4.16
N ALA A 179 13.20 2.15 3.58
CA ALA A 179 14.23 1.17 3.89
C ALA A 179 15.61 1.59 3.38
N ILE A 180 15.67 2.16 2.15
CA ILE A 180 16.91 2.60 1.51
C ILE A 180 16.60 3.72 0.51
N ASP A 181 17.54 4.66 0.31
CA ASP A 181 17.48 5.61 -0.80
C ASP A 181 17.91 4.92 -2.10
N LEU A 182 17.14 5.11 -3.18
CA LEU A 182 17.40 4.51 -4.48
C LEU A 182 18.40 5.30 -5.34
N ALA A 183 18.55 6.60 -5.10
CA ALA A 183 19.39 7.49 -5.91
C ALA A 183 20.87 7.03 -6.04
N PRO A 184 21.49 6.40 -5.01
CA PRO A 184 22.85 5.93 -5.10
C PRO A 184 23.08 4.66 -5.95
N PHE A 185 22.04 4.06 -6.55
CA PHE A 185 22.14 2.83 -7.33
C PHE A 185 21.98 3.10 -8.83
N PRO A 186 23.08 3.45 -9.56
CA PRO A 186 23.02 3.92 -10.95
C PRO A 186 22.60 2.86 -11.97
N LYS A 187 22.64 1.58 -11.60
CA LYS A 187 22.26 0.45 -12.46
C LYS A 187 20.90 -0.15 -12.12
N LEU A 188 20.14 0.51 -11.22
CA LEU A 188 18.85 -0.02 -10.78
C LEU A 188 17.86 -0.06 -11.95
N GLU A 189 17.25 -1.21 -12.17
CA GLU A 189 16.28 -1.48 -13.24
C GLU A 189 14.85 -1.60 -12.70
N GLY A 190 14.68 -1.85 -11.39
CA GLY A 190 13.36 -1.88 -10.78
C GLY A 190 13.34 -2.33 -9.32
N VAL A 191 12.17 -2.17 -8.72
CA VAL A 191 11.95 -2.38 -7.28
C VAL A 191 10.67 -3.19 -7.06
N MET A 192 10.73 -4.15 -6.14
CA MET A 192 9.57 -4.82 -5.59
C MET A 192 9.49 -4.56 -4.09
N ASP A 193 8.32 -4.19 -3.59
CA ASP A 193 8.06 -4.05 -2.16
C ASP A 193 7.01 -5.09 -1.71
N VAL A 194 7.24 -5.77 -0.59
CA VAL A 194 6.24 -6.70 -0.02
C VAL A 194 5.18 -6.00 0.81
N VAL A 195 5.37 -4.73 1.14
CA VAL A 195 4.37 -3.93 1.86
C VAL A 195 3.17 -3.67 0.95
N TYR A 196 1.99 -4.00 1.44
CA TYR A 196 0.72 -3.82 0.70
C TYR A 196 -0.21 -2.78 1.36
N ASN A 197 0.11 -2.31 2.53
CA ASN A 197 -0.63 -1.27 3.25
C ASN A 197 0.37 -0.28 3.89
N PRO A 198 0.59 0.88 3.25
CA PRO A 198 -0.11 1.44 2.09
C PRO A 198 0.14 0.67 0.79
N LEU A 199 -0.69 0.99 -0.22
CA LEU A 199 -0.56 0.42 -1.57
C LEU A 199 0.76 0.80 -2.24
N ARG A 200 1.28 2.01 -1.98
CA ARG A 200 2.52 2.57 -2.53
C ARG A 200 3.37 3.18 -1.40
N THR A 201 4.39 2.45 -0.95
CA THR A 201 5.37 2.97 0.02
C THR A 201 6.20 4.10 -0.57
N GLN A 202 6.94 4.84 0.27
CA GLN A 202 7.90 5.83 -0.22
C GLN A 202 8.94 5.23 -1.17
N LEU A 203 9.36 3.99 -0.92
CA LEU A 203 10.28 3.26 -1.78
C LEU A 203 9.72 3.09 -3.20
N VAL A 204 8.45 2.67 -3.32
CA VAL A 204 7.74 2.53 -4.59
C VAL A 204 7.55 3.89 -5.26
N GLN A 205 7.14 4.91 -4.50
CA GLN A 205 6.97 6.28 -5.03
C GLN A 205 8.30 6.86 -5.54
N GLN A 206 9.41 6.65 -4.83
CA GLN A 206 10.74 7.07 -5.28
C GLN A 206 11.15 6.33 -6.56
N ALA A 207 10.92 5.03 -6.65
CA ALA A 207 11.20 4.28 -7.87
C ALA A 207 10.45 4.87 -9.08
N HIS A 208 9.14 5.15 -8.93
CA HIS A 208 8.36 5.80 -9.99
C HIS A 208 8.89 7.18 -10.36
N SER A 209 9.32 7.99 -9.39
CA SER A 209 9.90 9.32 -9.66
C SER A 209 11.23 9.25 -10.45
N LEU A 210 11.95 8.13 -10.31
CA LEU A 210 13.16 7.83 -11.08
C LEU A 210 12.87 7.12 -12.42
N GLY A 211 11.60 6.94 -12.78
CA GLY A 211 11.18 6.25 -14.01
C GLY A 211 11.40 4.73 -13.98
N LEU A 212 11.56 4.15 -12.79
CA LEU A 212 11.78 2.73 -12.61
C LEU A 212 10.46 1.98 -12.40
N PRO A 213 10.28 0.79 -12.99
CA PRO A 213 9.16 -0.08 -12.69
C PRO A 213 9.21 -0.54 -11.23
N ALA A 214 8.09 -0.36 -10.54
CA ALA A 214 7.97 -0.76 -9.14
C ALA A 214 6.51 -1.04 -8.78
N GLU A 215 6.28 -1.92 -7.80
CA GLU A 215 4.95 -2.24 -7.29
C GLU A 215 5.01 -2.65 -5.82
N GLY A 216 3.92 -2.36 -5.08
CA GLY A 216 3.70 -2.81 -3.72
C GLY A 216 3.16 -4.24 -3.63
N GLY A 217 3.10 -4.78 -2.42
CA GLY A 217 2.86 -6.19 -2.15
C GLY A 217 1.44 -6.72 -2.34
N LEU A 218 0.46 -5.89 -2.75
CA LEU A 218 -0.93 -6.34 -2.85
C LEU A 218 -1.12 -7.49 -3.85
N TYR A 219 -0.46 -7.42 -5.02
CA TYR A 219 -0.54 -8.49 -6.01
C TYR A 219 0.08 -9.81 -5.50
N MET A 220 1.19 -9.73 -4.77
CA MET A 220 1.79 -10.87 -4.07
C MET A 220 0.84 -11.45 -3.02
N LEU A 221 0.17 -10.59 -2.24
CA LEU A 221 -0.77 -11.01 -1.20
C LEU A 221 -1.95 -11.77 -1.78
N VAL A 222 -2.51 -11.31 -2.90
CA VAL A 222 -3.58 -12.03 -3.60
C VAL A 222 -3.06 -13.33 -4.23
N GLY A 223 -1.90 -13.30 -4.88
CA GLY A 223 -1.32 -14.46 -5.55
C GLY A 223 -1.01 -15.60 -4.59
N GLN A 224 -0.44 -15.32 -3.42
CA GLN A 224 -0.23 -16.35 -2.39
C GLN A 224 -1.55 -16.90 -1.84
N ALA A 225 -2.62 -16.08 -1.76
CA ALA A 225 -3.92 -16.54 -1.32
C ALA A 225 -4.60 -17.43 -2.35
N VAL A 226 -4.51 -17.10 -3.65
CA VAL A 226 -4.96 -17.99 -4.74
C VAL A 226 -4.30 -19.36 -4.61
N ALA A 227 -2.97 -19.38 -4.48
CA ALA A 227 -2.23 -20.63 -4.33
C ALA A 227 -2.61 -21.38 -3.02
N ALA A 228 -2.82 -20.66 -1.91
CA ALA A 228 -3.26 -21.26 -0.66
C ALA A 228 -4.65 -21.89 -0.78
N VAL A 229 -5.62 -21.23 -1.42
CA VAL A 229 -6.97 -21.77 -1.65
C VAL A 229 -6.91 -23.02 -2.52
N GLU A 230 -6.07 -23.05 -3.55
CA GLU A 230 -5.88 -24.25 -4.38
C GLU A 230 -5.34 -25.43 -3.56
N VAL A 231 -4.40 -25.17 -2.64
CA VAL A 231 -3.87 -26.18 -1.71
C VAL A 231 -4.93 -26.62 -0.68
N PHE A 232 -5.71 -25.66 -0.14
CA PHE A 232 -6.77 -25.93 0.84
C PHE A 232 -7.84 -26.86 0.29
N LEU A 233 -8.28 -26.58 -0.95
CA LEU A 233 -9.41 -27.27 -1.58
C LEU A 233 -8.99 -28.41 -2.51
N ASP A 234 -7.69 -28.62 -2.70
CA ASP A 234 -7.14 -29.57 -3.68
C ASP A 234 -7.76 -29.37 -5.07
N LYS A 235 -7.91 -28.10 -5.51
CA LYS A 235 -8.61 -27.72 -6.73
C LYS A 235 -7.98 -26.48 -7.34
N LYS A 236 -7.83 -26.45 -8.67
CA LYS A 236 -7.41 -25.25 -9.39
C LYS A 236 -8.51 -24.21 -9.47
N LEU A 237 -8.17 -22.96 -9.20
CA LEU A 237 -9.04 -21.81 -9.41
C LEU A 237 -9.04 -21.37 -10.89
N PRO A 238 -10.04 -20.57 -11.32
CA PRO A 238 -10.03 -19.95 -12.65
C PRO A 238 -8.75 -19.16 -12.90
N ALA A 239 -8.25 -19.17 -14.13
CA ALA A 239 -6.99 -18.53 -14.49
C ALA A 239 -6.97 -17.00 -14.24
N ASP A 240 -8.13 -16.36 -14.28
CA ASP A 240 -8.33 -14.93 -14.02
C ASP A 240 -8.56 -14.59 -12.54
N ALA A 241 -8.59 -15.59 -11.63
CA ALA A 241 -8.93 -15.39 -10.23
C ALA A 241 -8.01 -14.35 -9.55
N LEU A 242 -6.71 -14.42 -9.85
CA LEU A 242 -5.72 -13.46 -9.31
C LEU A 242 -6.02 -12.03 -9.74
N ASP A 243 -6.12 -11.79 -11.05
CA ASP A 243 -6.31 -10.44 -11.56
C ASP A 243 -7.67 -9.85 -11.16
N ARG A 244 -8.72 -10.67 -11.17
CA ARG A 244 -10.08 -10.27 -10.74
C ARG A 244 -10.10 -9.86 -9.26
N VAL A 245 -9.54 -10.68 -8.37
CA VAL A 245 -9.54 -10.39 -6.94
C VAL A 245 -8.60 -9.23 -6.61
N PHE A 246 -7.43 -9.17 -7.26
CA PHE A 246 -6.53 -8.02 -7.13
C PHE A 246 -7.23 -6.71 -7.50
N ALA A 247 -7.88 -6.65 -8.66
CA ALA A 247 -8.60 -5.45 -9.10
C ALA A 247 -9.74 -5.07 -8.14
N SER A 248 -10.47 -6.06 -7.62
CA SER A 248 -11.54 -5.84 -6.64
C SER A 248 -10.99 -5.25 -5.33
N VAL A 249 -9.96 -5.85 -4.75
CA VAL A 249 -9.36 -5.39 -3.49
C VAL A 249 -8.67 -4.05 -3.66
N LEU A 250 -7.95 -3.84 -4.77
CA LEU A 250 -7.33 -2.55 -5.07
C LEU A 250 -8.38 -1.44 -5.08
N LYS A 251 -9.46 -1.62 -5.83
CA LYS A 251 -10.58 -0.66 -5.88
C LYS A 251 -11.23 -0.43 -4.52
N GLU A 252 -11.34 -1.45 -3.69
CA GLU A 252 -11.90 -1.31 -2.35
C GLU A 252 -10.99 -0.51 -1.42
N LYS A 253 -9.66 -0.72 -1.49
CA LYS A 253 -8.70 -0.11 -0.56
C LYS A 253 -8.18 1.26 -1.01
N GLU A 254 -8.10 1.53 -2.30
CA GLU A 254 -7.58 2.79 -2.82
C GLU A 254 -8.53 3.96 -2.53
N ASN A 255 -7.98 5.07 -2.06
CA ASN A 255 -8.73 6.31 -1.80
C ASN A 255 -8.91 7.13 -3.08
N ILE A 256 -9.99 7.89 -3.15
CA ILE A 256 -10.18 8.96 -4.13
C ILE A 256 -9.80 10.27 -3.47
N VAL A 257 -8.76 10.93 -3.95
CA VAL A 257 -8.29 12.20 -3.39
C VAL A 257 -8.65 13.35 -4.33
N LEU A 258 -9.35 14.34 -3.79
CA LEU A 258 -9.77 15.52 -4.54
C LEU A 258 -8.92 16.72 -4.14
N THR A 259 -8.21 17.30 -5.13
CA THR A 259 -7.41 18.51 -5.01
C THR A 259 -7.96 19.62 -5.91
N GLY A 260 -7.56 20.86 -5.68
CA GLY A 260 -7.98 22.00 -6.50
C GLY A 260 -8.15 23.28 -5.69
N MET A 261 -8.35 24.38 -6.39
CA MET A 261 -8.50 25.70 -5.78
C MET A 261 -9.65 25.74 -4.75
N PRO A 262 -9.57 26.61 -3.74
CA PRO A 262 -10.72 26.92 -2.89
C PRO A 262 -11.92 27.35 -3.76
N GLY A 263 -13.09 26.75 -3.55
CA GLY A 263 -14.28 27.02 -4.39
C GLY A 263 -14.36 26.25 -5.70
N ALA A 264 -13.43 25.33 -5.98
CA ALA A 264 -13.49 24.48 -7.18
C ALA A 264 -14.63 23.44 -7.17
N GLY A 265 -15.27 23.19 -6.01
CA GLY A 265 -16.38 22.25 -5.89
C GLY A 265 -16.01 20.87 -5.30
N LYS A 266 -14.81 20.74 -4.71
CA LYS A 266 -14.31 19.48 -4.13
C LYS A 266 -15.27 18.80 -3.15
N SER A 267 -15.82 19.54 -2.18
CA SER A 267 -16.77 19.01 -1.20
C SER A 267 -18.05 18.48 -1.85
N THR A 268 -18.60 19.22 -2.81
CA THR A 268 -19.81 18.80 -3.54
C THR A 268 -19.55 17.54 -4.37
N VAL A 269 -18.45 17.51 -5.12
CA VAL A 269 -18.04 16.34 -5.92
C VAL A 269 -17.70 15.17 -5.01
N GLY A 270 -17.05 15.44 -3.87
CA GLY A 270 -16.72 14.43 -2.86
C GLY A 270 -17.95 13.76 -2.27
N ALA A 271 -18.98 14.53 -1.93
CA ALA A 271 -20.25 14.00 -1.43
C ALA A 271 -20.95 13.10 -2.45
N LEU A 272 -21.00 13.54 -3.74
CA LEU A 272 -21.60 12.75 -4.82
C LEU A 272 -20.83 11.41 -5.04
N LEU A 273 -19.51 11.44 -5.00
CA LEU A 273 -18.68 10.23 -5.13
C LEU A 273 -18.84 9.31 -3.94
N ALA A 274 -18.87 9.85 -2.72
CA ALA A 274 -19.04 9.08 -1.49
C ALA A 274 -20.38 8.34 -1.49
N ASP A 275 -21.46 9.02 -1.85
CA ASP A 275 -22.80 8.42 -1.96
C ASP A 275 -22.85 7.35 -3.08
N ALA A 276 -22.38 7.69 -4.27
CA ALA A 276 -22.42 6.79 -5.43
C ALA A 276 -21.60 5.51 -5.28
N LEU A 277 -20.53 5.54 -4.45
CA LEU A 277 -19.62 4.42 -4.23
C LEU A 277 -19.79 3.76 -2.86
N GLY A 278 -20.68 4.27 -2.00
CA GLY A 278 -20.87 3.79 -0.63
C GLY A 278 -19.63 4.00 0.26
N ARG A 279 -18.88 5.09 0.03
CA ARG A 279 -17.61 5.38 0.71
C ARG A 279 -17.77 6.49 1.76
N LYS A 280 -16.86 6.49 2.74
CA LYS A 280 -16.79 7.59 3.70
C LYS A 280 -16.15 8.82 3.03
N LEU A 281 -16.82 9.99 3.14
CA LEU A 281 -16.20 11.28 2.82
C LEU A 281 -15.38 11.77 4.02
N ILE A 282 -14.17 12.24 3.76
CA ILE A 282 -13.28 12.90 4.71
C ILE A 282 -12.95 14.28 4.13
N GLU A 283 -13.47 15.33 4.74
CA GLU A 283 -13.14 16.72 4.40
C GLU A 283 -12.08 17.22 5.39
N THR A 284 -10.86 17.45 4.93
CA THR A 284 -9.73 17.77 5.82
C THR A 284 -9.96 19.06 6.62
N ASP A 285 -10.59 20.07 6.03
CA ASP A 285 -10.90 21.33 6.71
C ASP A 285 -11.93 21.14 7.85
N LEU A 286 -12.92 20.25 7.67
CA LEU A 286 -13.87 19.91 8.74
C LEU A 286 -13.20 19.09 9.85
N VAL A 287 -12.33 18.15 9.50
CA VAL A 287 -11.57 17.36 10.50
C VAL A 287 -10.65 18.27 11.32
N ILE A 288 -10.04 19.28 10.71
CA ILE A 288 -9.25 20.30 11.42
C ILE A 288 -10.15 21.03 12.43
N GLN A 289 -11.32 21.49 11.99
CA GLN A 289 -12.27 22.19 12.85
C GLN A 289 -12.75 21.30 14.00
N GLU A 290 -13.07 20.05 13.77
CA GLU A 290 -13.45 19.09 14.80
C GLU A 290 -12.35 18.87 15.85
N LYS A 291 -11.09 18.75 15.40
CA LYS A 291 -9.94 18.52 16.29
C LYS A 291 -9.53 19.74 17.10
N THR A 292 -9.63 20.93 16.51
CA THR A 292 -9.11 22.17 17.13
C THR A 292 -10.20 23.05 17.76
N GLY A 293 -11.46 22.84 17.39
CA GLY A 293 -12.58 23.73 17.74
C GLY A 293 -12.58 25.06 16.97
N LEU A 294 -11.65 25.25 16.03
CA LEU A 294 -11.47 26.50 15.28
C LEU A 294 -11.59 26.26 13.79
N HIS A 295 -12.22 27.16 13.05
CA HIS A 295 -12.22 27.13 11.62
C HIS A 295 -10.79 27.40 11.05
N PRO A 296 -10.37 26.82 9.89
CA PRO A 296 -9.08 27.08 9.27
C PRO A 296 -8.70 28.57 9.18
N SER A 297 -9.65 29.44 8.85
CA SER A 297 -9.42 30.89 8.80
C SER A 297 -9.07 31.51 10.14
N GLU A 298 -9.65 31.01 11.23
CA GLU A 298 -9.39 31.48 12.60
C GLU A 298 -7.99 31.07 13.06
N ILE A 299 -7.56 29.84 12.71
CA ILE A 299 -6.21 29.35 13.00
C ILE A 299 -5.18 30.21 12.25
N ILE A 300 -5.40 30.46 10.96
CA ILE A 300 -4.53 31.28 10.13
C ILE A 300 -4.42 32.70 10.67
N SER A 301 -5.54 33.32 11.05
CA SER A 301 -5.58 34.69 11.56
C SER A 301 -4.96 34.83 12.96
N GLY A 302 -5.14 33.83 13.82
CA GLY A 302 -4.69 33.85 15.20
C GLY A 302 -3.28 33.31 15.44
N GLN A 303 -2.88 32.25 14.72
CA GLN A 303 -1.64 31.52 14.93
C GLN A 303 -0.69 31.57 13.71
N GLY A 304 -1.17 32.07 12.59
CA GLY A 304 -0.42 32.15 11.32
C GLY A 304 -0.56 30.93 10.42
N GLU A 305 -0.26 31.14 9.14
CA GLU A 305 -0.35 30.06 8.13
C GLU A 305 0.59 28.87 8.43
N PRO A 306 1.83 29.04 8.92
CA PRO A 306 2.70 27.90 9.25
C PRO A 306 2.09 26.93 10.26
N ALA A 307 1.49 27.44 11.34
CA ALA A 307 0.83 26.62 12.36
C ALA A 307 -0.37 25.86 11.79
N PHE A 308 -1.17 26.52 10.93
CA PHE A 308 -2.24 25.84 10.21
C PHE A 308 -1.72 24.71 9.34
N ARG A 309 -0.61 24.92 8.59
CA ARG A 309 -0.03 23.90 7.71
C ARG A 309 0.50 22.68 8.48
N ASP A 310 0.96 22.84 9.70
CA ASP A 310 1.39 21.73 10.55
C ASP A 310 0.17 20.87 10.98
N ILE A 311 -0.93 21.51 11.35
CA ILE A 311 -2.18 20.82 11.68
C ILE A 311 -2.76 20.13 10.44
N GLU A 312 -2.78 20.82 9.30
CA GLU A 312 -3.25 20.28 8.02
C GLU A 312 -2.45 19.02 7.63
N ALA A 313 -1.13 19.02 7.77
CA ALA A 313 -0.28 17.87 7.45
C ALA A 313 -0.59 16.66 8.34
N GLN A 314 -0.80 16.86 9.63
CA GLN A 314 -1.21 15.78 10.54
C GLN A 314 -2.57 15.18 10.15
N VAL A 315 -3.55 16.03 9.84
CA VAL A 315 -4.89 15.58 9.44
C VAL A 315 -4.85 14.84 8.10
N ILE A 316 -4.05 15.31 7.14
CA ILE A 316 -3.86 14.64 5.86
C ILE A 316 -3.19 13.28 6.06
N GLY A 317 -2.15 13.19 6.89
CA GLY A 317 -1.50 11.92 7.23
C GLY A 317 -2.49 10.90 7.80
N ASP A 318 -3.31 11.31 8.78
CA ASP A 318 -4.35 10.47 9.37
C ASP A 318 -5.44 10.04 8.36
N ALA A 319 -5.84 10.96 7.47
CA ALA A 319 -6.83 10.68 6.42
C ALA A 319 -6.28 9.71 5.36
N ALA A 320 -5.03 9.89 4.95
CA ALA A 320 -4.35 9.05 3.96
C ALA A 320 -4.17 7.60 4.42
N MET A 321 -4.07 7.35 5.73
CA MET A 321 -4.01 6.00 6.30
C MET A 321 -5.34 5.24 6.26
N LYS A 322 -6.46 5.89 5.89
CA LYS A 322 -7.74 5.20 5.70
C LYS A 322 -7.75 4.49 4.35
N ASN A 323 -8.51 3.40 4.29
CA ASN A 323 -8.72 2.64 3.07
C ASN A 323 -10.12 2.94 2.52
N GLY A 324 -10.22 3.09 1.20
CA GLY A 324 -11.50 3.19 0.50
C GLY A 324 -12.29 4.46 0.81
N ALA A 325 -11.65 5.55 1.17
CA ALA A 325 -12.28 6.83 1.43
C ALA A 325 -12.29 7.75 0.21
N VAL A 326 -13.19 8.73 0.23
CA VAL A 326 -13.11 9.95 -0.60
C VAL A 326 -12.54 11.05 0.27
N ILE A 327 -11.39 11.61 -0.09
CA ILE A 327 -10.68 12.64 0.68
C ILE A 327 -10.76 13.96 -0.09
N SER A 328 -11.47 14.94 0.47
CA SER A 328 -11.54 16.31 -0.04
C SER A 328 -10.54 17.17 0.73
N THR A 329 -9.51 17.67 0.05
CA THR A 329 -8.42 18.41 0.69
C THR A 329 -8.66 19.92 0.70
N GLY A 330 -8.04 20.62 1.66
CA GLY A 330 -7.88 22.07 1.60
C GLY A 330 -7.12 22.51 0.34
N GLY A 331 -7.41 23.71 -0.18
CA GLY A 331 -6.77 24.20 -1.41
C GLY A 331 -5.26 24.46 -1.32
N GLY A 332 -4.67 24.43 -0.13
CA GLY A 332 -3.24 24.57 0.07
C GLY A 332 -2.52 23.27 0.42
N ALA A 333 -3.23 22.18 0.50
CA ALA A 333 -2.70 20.86 0.87
C ALA A 333 -1.51 20.42 -0.01
N ILE A 334 -1.55 20.78 -1.30
CA ILE A 334 -0.53 20.44 -2.31
C ILE A 334 0.80 21.22 -2.13
N LEU A 335 0.85 22.22 -1.27
CA LEU A 335 2.05 23.05 -1.07
C LEU A 335 3.14 22.35 -0.26
N ARG A 336 2.80 21.29 0.46
CA ARG A 336 3.77 20.44 1.15
C ARG A 336 3.92 19.11 0.42
N GLU A 337 5.13 18.81 0.03
CA GLU A 337 5.47 17.53 -0.63
C GLU A 337 5.12 16.32 0.24
N GLU A 338 5.26 16.43 1.55
CA GLU A 338 4.86 15.43 2.53
C GLU A 338 3.38 15.06 2.40
N ASN A 339 2.49 16.04 2.25
CA ASN A 339 1.05 15.81 2.07
C ASN A 339 0.78 15.02 0.79
N ILE A 340 1.45 15.39 -0.30
CA ILE A 340 1.29 14.71 -1.60
C ILE A 340 1.78 13.27 -1.48
N ARG A 341 2.92 13.05 -0.83
CA ARG A 341 3.49 11.73 -0.59
C ARG A 341 2.53 10.84 0.22
N HIS A 342 1.94 11.37 1.31
CA HIS A 342 0.96 10.65 2.11
C HIS A 342 -0.31 10.34 1.31
N LEU A 343 -0.86 11.30 0.58
CA LEU A 343 -2.06 11.11 -0.23
C LEU A 343 -1.86 10.07 -1.34
N ARG A 344 -0.69 10.08 -2.01
CA ARG A 344 -0.32 9.10 -3.04
C ARG A 344 -0.07 7.70 -2.48
N ALA A 345 0.30 7.58 -1.21
CA ALA A 345 0.61 6.29 -0.60
C ALA A 345 -0.58 5.31 -0.73
N ASN A 346 -1.80 5.79 -0.59
CA ASN A 346 -2.99 4.96 -0.64
C ASN A 346 -4.12 5.55 -1.50
N GLY A 347 -3.88 6.58 -2.30
CA GLY A 347 -4.92 7.27 -3.06
C GLY A 347 -4.52 7.63 -4.48
N LYS A 348 -5.53 7.77 -5.33
CA LYS A 348 -5.46 8.33 -6.67
C LYS A 348 -5.91 9.79 -6.59
N ILE A 349 -5.07 10.71 -7.07
CA ILE A 349 -5.27 12.16 -6.92
C ILE A 349 -5.95 12.73 -8.17
N TYR A 350 -7.10 13.35 -7.97
CA TYR A 350 -7.89 14.03 -9.00
C TYR A 350 -7.84 15.54 -8.77
N PHE A 351 -7.32 16.27 -9.73
CA PHE A 351 -7.36 17.72 -9.71
C PHE A 351 -8.67 18.21 -10.35
N ILE A 352 -9.55 18.81 -9.53
CA ILE A 352 -10.77 19.48 -10.02
C ILE A 352 -10.37 20.86 -10.53
N ASP A 353 -10.22 20.95 -11.85
CA ASP A 353 -9.78 22.17 -12.55
C ASP A 353 -10.97 23.03 -12.94
N ARG A 354 -11.32 23.98 -12.07
CA ARG A 354 -12.34 24.98 -12.31
C ARG A 354 -11.72 26.26 -12.88
N ASN A 355 -12.32 26.76 -13.96
CA ASN A 355 -11.88 28.04 -14.54
C ASN A 355 -11.88 29.12 -13.45
N LEU A 356 -10.78 29.87 -13.38
CA LEU A 356 -10.60 30.92 -12.39
C LEU A 356 -11.74 31.95 -12.41
N ASN A 357 -12.32 32.23 -13.59
CA ASN A 357 -13.44 33.19 -13.74
C ASN A 357 -14.73 32.70 -13.05
N ASP A 358 -14.86 31.40 -12.86
CA ASP A 358 -16.03 30.77 -12.23
C ASP A 358 -15.85 30.55 -10.72
N ILE A 359 -14.68 30.91 -10.18
CA ILE A 359 -14.39 30.85 -8.74
C ILE A 359 -14.70 32.22 -8.14
N LEU A 360 -15.67 32.26 -7.24
CA LEU A 360 -16.04 33.49 -6.53
C LEU A 360 -15.18 33.63 -5.26
N PRO A 361 -14.63 34.82 -5.00
CA PRO A 361 -14.08 35.17 -3.68
C PRO A 361 -15.15 35.05 -2.60
N THR A 362 -14.79 34.59 -1.42
CA THR A 362 -15.72 34.48 -0.28
C THR A 362 -15.01 34.95 1.00
N ASP A 363 -15.77 35.59 1.92
CA ASP A 363 -15.24 36.19 3.14
C ASP A 363 -14.70 35.15 4.15
N ASP A 364 -15.17 33.90 4.07
CA ASP A 364 -14.70 32.80 4.89
C ASP A 364 -13.30 32.26 4.49
N ARG A 365 -12.70 32.87 3.45
CA ARG A 365 -11.39 32.49 2.91
C ARG A 365 -10.42 33.66 2.90
N PRO A 366 -9.85 34.05 4.05
CA PRO A 366 -9.05 35.26 4.20
C PRO A 366 -7.87 35.33 3.22
N LEU A 367 -7.39 34.17 2.79
CA LEU A 367 -6.30 34.09 1.84
C LEU A 367 -6.76 34.23 0.36
N SER A 368 -8.03 34.31 0.04
CA SER A 368 -8.62 34.51 -1.30
C SER A 368 -9.78 35.49 -1.22
N ALA A 369 -9.65 36.52 -0.37
CA ALA A 369 -10.72 37.47 -0.07
C ALA A 369 -11.06 38.39 -1.27
N ASP A 370 -10.10 38.61 -2.18
CA ASP A 370 -10.31 39.42 -3.38
C ASP A 370 -9.83 38.71 -4.65
N ARG A 371 -10.19 39.28 -5.82
CA ARG A 371 -9.86 38.72 -7.11
C ARG A 371 -8.35 38.65 -7.37
N ALA A 372 -7.59 39.64 -6.98
CA ALA A 372 -6.16 39.71 -7.21
C ALA A 372 -5.42 38.64 -6.38
N ALA A 373 -5.82 38.47 -5.12
CA ALA A 373 -5.29 37.40 -4.25
C ALA A 373 -5.62 35.99 -4.79
N LEU A 374 -6.81 35.80 -5.33
CA LEU A 374 -7.22 34.53 -5.97
C LEU A 374 -6.38 34.24 -7.23
N GLU A 375 -6.19 35.22 -8.12
CA GLU A 375 -5.37 35.10 -9.34
C GLU A 375 -3.90 34.80 -9.01
N LYS A 376 -3.33 35.50 -8.03
CA LYS A 376 -1.97 35.24 -7.57
C LYS A 376 -1.81 33.79 -7.14
N ARG A 377 -2.72 33.29 -6.31
CA ARG A 377 -2.68 31.89 -5.84
C ARG A 377 -2.93 30.87 -6.92
N TYR A 378 -3.83 31.15 -7.84
CA TYR A 378 -4.05 30.28 -8.97
C TYR A 378 -2.75 30.10 -9.75
N ASN A 379 -2.06 31.18 -10.08
CA ASN A 379 -0.80 31.14 -10.81
C ASN A 379 0.32 30.44 -10.04
N GLU A 380 0.37 30.60 -8.70
CA GLU A 380 1.36 29.95 -7.84
C GLU A 380 1.13 28.42 -7.69
N ARG A 381 -0.12 27.94 -7.84
CA ARG A 381 -0.50 26.57 -7.50
C ARG A 381 -0.89 25.72 -8.69
N TYR A 382 -1.22 26.30 -9.80
CA TYR A 382 -1.78 25.57 -10.95
C TYR A 382 -0.83 24.47 -11.45
N ASP A 383 0.44 24.79 -11.63
CA ASP A 383 1.44 23.82 -12.08
C ASP A 383 1.67 22.72 -11.03
N ILE A 384 1.54 23.04 -9.74
CA ILE A 384 1.66 22.04 -8.66
C ILE A 384 0.44 21.10 -8.71
N TYR A 385 -0.78 21.60 -8.86
CA TYR A 385 -1.96 20.75 -9.03
C TYR A 385 -1.80 19.83 -10.24
N CYS A 386 -1.41 20.38 -11.39
CA CYS A 386 -1.21 19.58 -12.61
C CYS A 386 -0.12 18.51 -12.43
N GLY A 387 1.03 18.85 -11.81
CA GLY A 387 2.15 17.94 -11.60
C GLY A 387 1.91 16.88 -10.52
N THR A 388 0.91 17.07 -9.67
CA THR A 388 0.61 16.14 -8.57
C THR A 388 -0.60 15.24 -8.85
N ALA A 389 -1.43 15.56 -9.82
CA ALA A 389 -2.64 14.82 -10.13
C ALA A 389 -2.36 13.61 -11.02
N ASP A 390 -3.07 12.51 -10.75
CA ASP A 390 -3.14 11.35 -11.65
C ASP A 390 -4.11 11.60 -12.81
N LEU A 391 -5.16 12.44 -12.57
CA LEU A 391 -6.07 12.91 -13.60
C LEU A 391 -6.49 14.36 -13.32
N ILE A 392 -6.42 15.22 -14.36
CA ILE A 392 -6.98 16.57 -14.35
C ILE A 392 -8.41 16.50 -14.87
N VAL A 393 -9.37 16.97 -14.09
CA VAL A 393 -10.78 16.92 -14.41
C VAL A 393 -11.32 18.35 -14.55
N PRO A 394 -11.56 18.84 -15.77
CA PRO A 394 -12.13 20.16 -15.98
C PRO A 394 -13.58 20.21 -15.49
N VAL A 395 -13.97 21.34 -14.87
CA VAL A 395 -15.34 21.54 -14.40
C VAL A 395 -16.20 22.03 -15.56
N GLU A 396 -16.75 21.08 -16.29
CA GLU A 396 -17.71 21.30 -17.37
C GLU A 396 -19.01 20.57 -17.07
N GLY A 397 -20.14 21.24 -17.14
CA GLY A 397 -21.48 20.62 -16.95
C GLY A 397 -21.86 20.32 -15.49
N GLY A 398 -21.20 20.96 -14.50
CA GLY A 398 -21.58 20.86 -13.09
C GLY A 398 -20.91 19.72 -12.31
N ALA A 399 -21.19 19.65 -11.00
CA ALA A 399 -20.55 18.73 -10.08
C ALA A 399 -20.86 17.24 -10.39
N ASP A 400 -22.08 16.94 -10.83
CA ASP A 400 -22.51 15.59 -11.19
C ASP A 400 -21.66 15.04 -12.36
N ARG A 401 -21.37 15.88 -13.35
CA ARG A 401 -20.55 15.48 -14.49
C ARG A 401 -19.09 15.20 -14.08
N VAL A 402 -18.53 16.05 -13.22
CA VAL A 402 -17.19 15.86 -12.67
C VAL A 402 -17.12 14.57 -11.86
N ALA A 403 -18.09 14.33 -10.98
CA ALA A 403 -18.17 13.10 -10.20
C ALA A 403 -18.27 11.85 -11.09
N GLU A 404 -19.06 11.91 -12.17
CA GLU A 404 -19.20 10.79 -13.12
C GLU A 404 -17.90 10.50 -13.88
N ILE A 405 -17.13 11.52 -14.28
CA ILE A 405 -15.81 11.36 -14.93
C ILE A 405 -14.86 10.64 -13.97
N ILE A 406 -14.75 11.14 -12.73
CA ILE A 406 -13.88 10.54 -11.70
C ILE A 406 -14.31 9.10 -11.42
N ARG A 407 -15.61 8.86 -11.23
CA ARG A 407 -16.14 7.52 -10.96
C ARG A 407 -15.82 6.53 -12.08
N LYS A 408 -15.96 6.93 -13.34
CA LYS A 408 -15.63 6.07 -14.48
C LYS A 408 -14.15 5.75 -14.55
N ASP A 409 -13.29 6.75 -14.39
CA ASP A 409 -11.84 6.56 -14.39
C ASP A 409 -11.38 5.68 -13.22
N PHE A 410 -11.97 5.89 -12.04
CA PHE A 410 -11.63 5.11 -10.85
C PHE A 410 -12.08 3.63 -10.97
N LEU A 411 -13.20 3.36 -11.64
CA LEU A 411 -13.72 2.00 -11.81
C LEU A 411 -13.16 1.27 -13.04
N SER A 412 -12.48 1.97 -13.94
CA SER A 412 -11.82 1.35 -15.10
C SER A 412 -10.61 0.53 -14.67
#